data_b8f3e2cd8251fd9139bd87f0007e6c05
#
_entry.id   b8f3e2cd8251fd9139bd87f0007e6c05
#
_cell.length_a   1.000
_cell.length_b   1.000
_cell.length_c   1.000
_cell.angle_alpha   90.00
_cell.angle_beta   90.00
_cell.angle_gamma   90.00
#
_symmetry.space_group_name_H-M   'P 1'
#
loop_
_entity.id
_entity.type
_entity.pdbx_description
1 polymer ?
#
loop_
_entity_poly.entity_id
_entity_poly.type
_entity_poly.pdbx_seq_one_letter_code
_entity_poly.pdbx_strand_id
1 'polypeptide(L)'
;MVTVDYALAPLKEAANNSSGVDFDGVYGWQCVDGSNTVYYRATGKTLWGNAIDLLNSAISQGENVVYEAPGVIAKKGDIFVMEVPGSPYGHTGVVIEDSDGYTLKTIEQNVDGNWDYLEVGGPARYRTRSYAGMVGYIRPHYDDVEEVVAVAKGWVEDSTGWWYRDEDGNYPKSKWEKINGSYFRFDDNGYALENTWYQDDEGLWYWLKPGGFMAVGWQLINNKWYFFNNVGEMQTGWIQYFDKWYYCTNENGDMVSKEVRKIGDAYYYFNGDGEMLEKASIRVDESGEIHFEE
;
A
#
# COMPACT_ATOMS: atom_id res chain seq x y z
N MET A 1 -14.07 32.10 -2.04
CA MET A 1 -12.98 31.54 -1.19
C MET A 1 -13.46 30.20 -0.70
N VAL A 2 -12.81 29.13 -1.12
CA VAL A 2 -13.20 27.75 -0.78
C VAL A 2 -12.27 27.27 0.32
N THR A 3 -12.80 27.13 1.54
CA THR A 3 -12.03 26.62 2.69
C THR A 3 -12.19 25.11 2.84
N VAL A 4 -11.22 24.47 3.49
CA VAL A 4 -11.31 23.03 3.81
C VAL A 4 -12.56 22.74 4.63
N ASP A 5 -12.88 23.59 5.64
CA ASP A 5 -14.05 23.36 6.49
C ASP A 5 -15.37 23.55 5.73
N TYR A 6 -15.43 24.46 4.76
CA TYR A 6 -16.57 24.56 3.86
C TYR A 6 -16.77 23.28 3.04
N ALA A 7 -15.69 22.72 2.48
CA ALA A 7 -15.78 21.50 1.68
C ALA A 7 -16.18 20.29 2.53
N LEU A 8 -15.66 20.17 3.73
CA LEU A 8 -15.92 19.07 4.66
C LEU A 8 -17.30 19.12 5.34
N ALA A 9 -17.97 20.29 5.37
CA ALA A 9 -19.15 20.51 6.19
C ALA A 9 -20.28 19.48 5.99
N PRO A 10 -20.71 19.13 4.76
CA PRO A 10 -21.78 18.14 4.56
C PRO A 10 -21.42 16.76 5.08
N LEU A 11 -20.18 16.33 4.89
CA LEU A 11 -19.74 15.01 5.32
C LEU A 11 -19.59 14.94 6.85
N LYS A 12 -19.15 16.02 7.49
CA LYS A 12 -19.13 16.16 8.96
C LYS A 12 -20.55 16.14 9.54
N GLU A 13 -21.47 16.84 8.90
CA GLU A 13 -22.90 16.85 9.31
C GLU A 13 -23.50 15.45 9.19
N ALA A 14 -23.27 14.75 8.08
CA ALA A 14 -23.72 13.39 7.89
C ALA A 14 -23.16 12.44 8.97
N ALA A 15 -21.86 12.52 9.28
CA ALA A 15 -21.22 11.71 10.31
C ALA A 15 -21.80 11.98 11.71
N ASN A 16 -22.06 13.25 12.05
CA ASN A 16 -22.64 13.64 13.33
C ASN A 16 -24.09 13.14 13.50
N ASN A 17 -24.84 13.06 12.41
CA ASN A 17 -26.23 12.63 12.39
C ASN A 17 -26.43 11.13 12.10
N SER A 18 -25.34 10.35 12.02
CA SER A 18 -25.36 8.93 11.64
C SER A 18 -26.07 8.69 10.30
N SER A 19 -25.96 9.63 9.39
CA SER A 19 -26.46 9.58 8.01
C SER A 19 -25.30 9.54 7.02
N GLY A 20 -25.60 9.53 5.73
CA GLY A 20 -24.59 9.60 4.67
C GLY A 20 -24.96 10.68 3.65
N VAL A 21 -24.08 10.86 2.71
CA VAL A 21 -24.27 11.70 1.54
C VAL A 21 -24.39 10.80 0.32
N ASP A 22 -25.41 11.00 -0.48
CA ASP A 22 -25.61 10.36 -1.78
C ASP A 22 -25.42 11.46 -2.83
N PHE A 23 -24.24 11.47 -3.44
CA PHE A 23 -23.80 12.57 -4.31
C PHE A 23 -24.46 12.53 -5.68
N ASP A 24 -24.62 11.33 -6.23
CA ASP A 24 -25.12 11.14 -7.59
C ASP A 24 -26.55 10.54 -7.66
N GLY A 25 -27.13 10.16 -6.52
CA GLY A 25 -28.43 9.53 -6.42
C GLY A 25 -28.45 8.05 -6.84
N VAL A 26 -27.28 7.41 -6.90
CA VAL A 26 -27.12 6.04 -7.37
C VAL A 26 -26.42 5.20 -6.30
N TYR A 27 -26.98 4.05 -5.97
CA TYR A 27 -26.44 3.09 -4.98
C TYR A 27 -26.35 3.61 -3.53
N GLY A 28 -27.02 4.71 -3.21
CA GLY A 28 -27.09 5.26 -1.84
C GLY A 28 -25.74 5.79 -1.34
N TRP A 29 -25.42 5.57 -0.08
CA TRP A 29 -24.28 6.20 0.59
C TRP A 29 -22.95 5.44 0.38
N GLN A 30 -22.36 5.54 -0.80
CA GLN A 30 -21.09 4.89 -1.12
C GLN A 30 -19.88 5.72 -0.65
N CYS A 31 -18.72 5.07 -0.53
CA CYS A 31 -17.47 5.76 -0.14
C CYS A 31 -17.08 6.86 -1.14
N VAL A 32 -17.33 6.63 -2.42
CA VAL A 32 -17.06 7.59 -3.50
C VAL A 32 -17.95 8.83 -3.39
N ASP A 33 -19.19 8.71 -2.93
CA ASP A 33 -20.11 9.85 -2.76
C ASP A 33 -19.63 10.84 -1.72
N GLY A 34 -19.16 10.34 -0.57
CA GLY A 34 -18.56 11.17 0.45
C GLY A 34 -17.33 11.93 -0.07
N SER A 35 -16.49 11.23 -0.80
CA SER A 35 -15.29 11.81 -1.42
C SER A 35 -15.64 12.82 -2.52
N ASN A 36 -16.58 12.49 -3.42
CA ASN A 36 -17.06 13.40 -4.46
C ASN A 36 -17.75 14.63 -3.91
N THR A 37 -18.49 14.53 -2.80
CA THR A 37 -19.09 15.68 -2.15
C THR A 37 -18.04 16.72 -1.75
N VAL A 38 -16.94 16.28 -1.13
CA VAL A 38 -15.84 17.16 -0.73
C VAL A 38 -15.09 17.69 -1.96
N TYR A 39 -14.77 16.81 -2.91
CA TYR A 39 -14.05 17.16 -4.12
C TYR A 39 -14.80 18.19 -4.98
N TYR A 40 -16.12 17.97 -5.19
CA TYR A 40 -16.96 18.90 -5.95
C TYR A 40 -17.04 20.28 -5.29
N ARG A 41 -17.16 20.31 -3.97
CA ARG A 41 -17.19 21.58 -3.22
C ARG A 41 -15.86 22.33 -3.27
N ALA A 42 -14.75 21.60 -3.36
CA ALA A 42 -13.42 22.18 -3.49
C ALA A 42 -13.12 22.69 -4.90
N THR A 43 -13.50 21.90 -5.93
CA THR A 43 -13.00 22.12 -7.30
C THR A 43 -14.09 22.46 -8.33
N GLY A 44 -15.35 22.18 -8.01
CA GLY A 44 -16.47 22.25 -8.97
C GLY A 44 -16.49 21.09 -9.98
N LYS A 45 -15.61 20.09 -9.82
CA LYS A 45 -15.47 18.92 -10.70
C LYS A 45 -15.91 17.64 -9.97
N THR A 46 -16.08 16.55 -10.69
CA THR A 46 -16.43 15.23 -10.13
C THR A 46 -15.38 14.19 -10.50
N LEU A 47 -15.12 13.27 -9.56
CA LEU A 47 -14.30 12.10 -9.80
C LEU A 47 -15.14 10.97 -10.37
N TRP A 48 -14.58 10.15 -11.24
CA TRP A 48 -15.24 9.02 -11.86
C TRP A 48 -14.56 7.68 -11.48
N GLY A 49 -15.32 6.60 -11.58
CA GLY A 49 -14.84 5.24 -11.32
C GLY A 49 -15.07 4.78 -9.89
N ASN A 50 -14.52 3.59 -9.58
CA ASN A 50 -14.49 3.06 -8.23
C ASN A 50 -13.46 3.80 -7.37
N ALA A 51 -13.43 3.55 -6.07
CA ALA A 51 -12.48 4.21 -5.17
C ALA A 51 -11.03 4.09 -5.65
N ILE A 52 -10.62 2.92 -6.17
CA ILE A 52 -9.27 2.70 -6.67
C ILE A 52 -8.93 3.51 -7.93
N ASP A 53 -9.93 3.96 -8.68
CA ASP A 53 -9.76 4.72 -9.92
C ASP A 53 -9.62 6.23 -9.69
N LEU A 54 -9.94 6.73 -8.48
CA LEU A 54 -10.08 8.15 -8.21
C LEU A 54 -8.79 8.95 -8.41
N LEU A 55 -7.60 8.37 -8.12
CA LEU A 55 -6.33 9.05 -8.38
C LEU A 55 -6.15 9.33 -9.88
N ASN A 56 -6.43 8.33 -10.73
CA ASN A 56 -6.36 8.49 -12.18
C ASN A 56 -7.39 9.50 -12.70
N SER A 57 -8.59 9.48 -12.11
CA SER A 57 -9.63 10.46 -12.40
C SER A 57 -9.16 11.89 -12.11
N ALA A 58 -8.56 12.12 -10.95
CA ALA A 58 -8.03 13.43 -10.53
C ALA A 58 -6.87 13.88 -11.45
N ILE A 59 -5.91 12.99 -11.74
CA ILE A 59 -4.79 13.27 -12.67
C ILE A 59 -5.31 13.70 -14.04
N SER A 60 -6.32 13.01 -14.58
CA SER A 60 -6.89 13.35 -15.89
C SER A 60 -7.52 14.74 -15.92
N GLN A 61 -7.84 15.31 -14.78
CA GLN A 61 -8.42 16.65 -14.61
C GLN A 61 -7.38 17.70 -14.21
N GLY A 62 -6.10 17.32 -14.12
CA GLY A 62 -4.99 18.22 -13.77
C GLY A 62 -4.92 18.56 -12.27
N GLU A 63 -5.51 17.74 -11.43
CA GLU A 63 -5.48 17.92 -9.97
C GLU A 63 -4.17 17.39 -9.35
N ASN A 64 -3.84 17.91 -8.18
CA ASN A 64 -2.68 17.47 -7.43
C ASN A 64 -2.94 16.10 -6.79
N VAL A 65 -2.17 15.10 -7.19
CA VAL A 65 -2.18 13.75 -6.63
C VAL A 65 -0.84 13.48 -5.98
N VAL A 66 -0.89 13.05 -4.72
CA VAL A 66 0.28 12.68 -3.93
C VAL A 66 0.20 11.17 -3.69
N TYR A 67 1.09 10.40 -4.29
CA TYR A 67 1.16 8.96 -4.02
C TYR A 67 1.71 8.69 -2.62
N GLU A 68 1.19 7.64 -1.98
CA GLU A 68 1.70 7.22 -0.69
C GLU A 68 3.16 6.81 -0.81
N ALA A 69 3.98 7.45 -0.03
CA ALA A 69 5.41 7.19 0.06
C ALA A 69 5.91 7.53 1.48
N PRO A 70 7.08 7.03 1.87
CA PRO A 70 7.65 7.37 3.16
C PRO A 70 7.79 8.87 3.34
N GLY A 71 7.26 9.37 4.47
CA GLY A 71 7.30 10.80 4.80
C GLY A 71 6.20 11.64 4.16
N VAL A 72 5.38 11.08 3.30
CA VAL A 72 4.16 11.74 2.88
C VAL A 72 3.23 11.89 4.08
N ILE A 73 2.89 13.13 4.39
CA ILE A 73 1.95 13.48 5.46
C ILE A 73 0.61 13.83 4.81
N ALA A 74 -0.40 13.03 5.12
CA ALA A 74 -1.76 13.35 4.72
C ALA A 74 -2.23 14.64 5.39
N LYS A 75 -2.86 15.51 4.62
CA LYS A 75 -3.31 16.83 5.06
C LYS A 75 -4.82 16.87 5.23
N LYS A 76 -5.29 17.74 6.09
CA LYS A 76 -6.71 18.04 6.24
C LYS A 76 -7.29 18.44 4.88
N GLY A 77 -8.36 17.75 4.47
CA GLY A 77 -8.99 17.94 3.16
C GLY A 77 -8.49 16.99 2.06
N ASP A 78 -7.42 16.22 2.30
CA ASP A 78 -7.00 15.18 1.36
C ASP A 78 -8.07 14.10 1.22
N ILE A 79 -8.31 13.66 0.01
CA ILE A 79 -9.15 12.49 -0.29
C ILE A 79 -8.21 11.31 -0.49
N PHE A 80 -8.21 10.38 0.45
CA PHE A 80 -7.35 9.21 0.35
C PHE A 80 -7.95 8.13 -0.55
N VAL A 81 -7.10 7.34 -1.17
CA VAL A 81 -7.43 6.12 -1.91
C VAL A 81 -6.62 4.98 -1.34
N MET A 82 -7.26 3.86 -1.05
CA MET A 82 -6.61 2.69 -0.50
C MET A 82 -7.06 1.39 -1.16
N GLU A 83 -6.17 0.42 -1.19
CA GLU A 83 -6.48 -0.96 -1.49
C GLU A 83 -7.19 -1.62 -0.29
N VAL A 84 -8.13 -2.51 -0.59
CA VAL A 84 -8.82 -3.33 0.40
C VAL A 84 -8.61 -4.79 0.03
N PRO A 85 -7.99 -5.60 0.90
CA PRO A 85 -7.76 -7.01 0.62
C PRO A 85 -9.05 -7.75 0.21
N GLY A 86 -9.02 -8.40 -0.93
CA GLY A 86 -10.16 -9.14 -1.47
C GLY A 86 -11.22 -8.30 -2.18
N SER A 87 -11.05 -6.99 -2.28
CA SER A 87 -11.96 -6.10 -3.04
C SER A 87 -11.22 -5.45 -4.22
N PRO A 88 -11.73 -5.59 -5.45
CA PRO A 88 -11.15 -4.90 -6.61
C PRO A 88 -11.52 -3.41 -6.67
N TYR A 89 -12.43 -2.94 -5.83
CA TYR A 89 -12.98 -1.59 -5.88
C TYR A 89 -12.20 -0.58 -5.06
N GLY A 90 -11.35 -1.07 -4.10
CA GLY A 90 -10.66 -0.22 -3.16
C GLY A 90 -11.61 0.45 -2.15
N HIS A 91 -11.10 1.46 -1.44
CA HIS A 91 -11.88 2.30 -0.53
C HIS A 91 -11.34 3.72 -0.53
N THR A 92 -12.18 4.69 -0.18
CA THR A 92 -11.85 6.11 -0.11
C THR A 92 -12.59 6.80 1.03
N GLY A 93 -12.06 7.93 1.44
CA GLY A 93 -12.66 8.84 2.40
C GLY A 93 -11.84 10.12 2.48
N VAL A 94 -12.12 10.95 3.47
CA VAL A 94 -11.51 12.28 3.56
C VAL A 94 -10.79 12.46 4.88
N VAL A 95 -9.57 12.99 4.82
CA VAL A 95 -8.75 13.33 5.98
C VAL A 95 -9.26 14.62 6.61
N ILE A 96 -9.47 14.63 7.94
CA ILE A 96 -10.10 15.75 8.65
C ILE A 96 -9.16 16.56 9.53
N GLU A 97 -7.96 16.07 9.74
CA GLU A 97 -6.87 16.75 10.46
C GLU A 97 -5.56 16.40 9.77
N ASP A 98 -4.56 17.25 9.80
CA ASP A 98 -3.20 16.90 9.38
C ASP A 98 -2.72 15.68 10.15
N SER A 99 -2.17 14.71 9.44
CA SER A 99 -1.66 13.49 10.08
C SER A 99 -0.39 13.77 10.89
N ASP A 100 -0.20 12.98 11.93
CA ASP A 100 1.04 12.93 12.71
C ASP A 100 2.16 12.09 12.03
N GLY A 101 1.89 11.57 10.81
CA GLY A 101 2.77 10.67 10.08
C GLY A 101 2.60 9.18 10.43
N TYR A 102 1.74 8.86 11.40
CA TYR A 102 1.48 7.48 11.84
C TYR A 102 0.02 7.08 11.69
N THR A 103 -0.88 8.02 11.93
CA THR A 103 -2.32 7.80 11.90
C THR A 103 -3.04 8.88 11.10
N LEU A 104 -4.13 8.48 10.45
CA LEU A 104 -5.04 9.38 9.76
C LEU A 104 -6.34 9.45 10.52
N LYS A 105 -6.83 10.66 10.79
CA LYS A 105 -8.20 10.89 11.23
C LYS A 105 -9.06 11.24 10.02
N THR A 106 -10.10 10.46 9.81
CA THR A 106 -10.88 10.49 8.57
C THR A 106 -12.38 10.55 8.84
N ILE A 107 -13.15 10.94 7.83
CA ILE A 107 -14.57 10.62 7.69
C ILE A 107 -14.73 9.75 6.45
N GLU A 108 -15.45 8.65 6.60
CA GLU A 108 -15.64 7.63 5.58
C GLU A 108 -17.07 7.15 5.54
N GLN A 109 -17.55 6.76 4.37
CA GLN A 109 -18.86 6.12 4.18
C GLN A 109 -18.68 4.66 3.76
N ASN A 110 -19.73 3.87 3.98
CA ASN A 110 -19.77 2.45 3.60
C ASN A 110 -18.61 1.63 4.14
N VAL A 111 -18.32 1.77 5.44
CA VAL A 111 -17.20 1.10 6.12
C VAL A 111 -17.62 -0.04 7.03
N ASP A 112 -18.89 -0.25 7.21
CA ASP A 112 -19.42 -1.19 8.21
C ASP A 112 -19.55 -2.64 7.67
N GLY A 113 -18.87 -2.93 6.54
CA GLY A 113 -18.78 -4.29 6.00
C GLY A 113 -20.03 -4.78 5.27
N ASN A 114 -20.94 -3.89 4.93
CA ASN A 114 -22.19 -4.24 4.25
C ASN A 114 -21.99 -4.35 2.73
N TRP A 115 -20.99 -5.12 2.33
CA TRP A 115 -20.58 -5.35 0.94
C TRP A 115 -21.69 -5.90 0.04
N ASP A 116 -22.69 -6.54 0.67
CA ASP A 116 -23.80 -7.19 -0.02
C ASP A 116 -24.95 -6.23 -0.39
N TYR A 117 -24.88 -4.98 0.08
CA TYR A 117 -25.93 -3.98 -0.16
C TYR A 117 -25.38 -2.77 -0.92
N LEU A 118 -24.92 -3.00 -2.15
CA LEU A 118 -24.48 -1.95 -3.07
C LEU A 118 -25.53 -0.85 -3.30
N GLU A 119 -26.82 -1.18 -3.10
CA GLU A 119 -27.91 -0.25 -3.35
C GLU A 119 -28.17 0.74 -2.20
N VAL A 120 -27.63 0.51 -1.02
CA VAL A 120 -27.91 1.32 0.18
C VAL A 120 -26.68 2.04 0.71
N GLY A 121 -25.50 1.40 0.60
CA GLY A 121 -24.26 1.89 1.20
C GLY A 121 -24.31 1.95 2.73
N GLY A 122 -23.47 2.75 3.34
CA GLY A 122 -23.38 2.90 4.78
C GLY A 122 -23.12 4.35 5.22
N PRO A 123 -23.57 4.74 6.43
CA PRO A 123 -23.46 6.11 6.91
C PRO A 123 -22.03 6.57 7.08
N ALA A 124 -21.82 7.89 7.05
CA ALA A 124 -20.54 8.51 7.33
C ALA A 124 -20.11 8.25 8.78
N ARG A 125 -18.83 7.97 8.99
CA ARG A 125 -18.21 7.67 10.28
C ARG A 125 -16.89 8.38 10.44
N TYR A 126 -16.62 8.90 11.65
CA TYR A 126 -15.27 9.27 12.05
C TYR A 126 -14.43 8.02 12.30
N ARG A 127 -13.23 7.98 11.76
CA ARG A 127 -12.31 6.86 11.94
C ARG A 127 -10.89 7.32 12.21
N THR A 128 -10.11 6.41 12.80
CA THR A 128 -8.66 6.52 12.88
C THR A 128 -8.08 5.33 12.13
N ARG A 129 -7.17 5.58 11.20
CA ARG A 129 -6.52 4.57 10.36
C ARG A 129 -5.01 4.65 10.46
N SER A 130 -4.34 3.54 10.20
CA SER A 130 -2.94 3.53 9.83
C SER A 130 -2.80 3.79 8.31
N TYR A 131 -1.58 3.96 7.85
CA TYR A 131 -1.26 4.11 6.43
C TYR A 131 -1.30 2.79 5.64
N ALA A 132 -1.60 1.66 6.28
CA ALA A 132 -1.63 0.34 5.63
C ALA A 132 -2.67 0.31 4.48
N GLY A 133 -2.21 -0.09 3.30
CA GLY A 133 -3.05 -0.18 2.09
C GLY A 133 -3.30 1.15 1.39
N MET A 134 -2.80 2.28 1.90
CA MET A 134 -2.92 3.57 1.22
C MET A 134 -2.15 3.54 -0.10
N VAL A 135 -2.79 4.05 -1.15
CA VAL A 135 -2.21 4.20 -2.49
C VAL A 135 -1.79 5.65 -2.72
N GLY A 136 -2.58 6.60 -2.23
CA GLY A 136 -2.28 8.02 -2.36
C GLY A 136 -3.46 8.91 -1.99
N TYR A 137 -3.28 10.18 -2.26
CA TYR A 137 -4.18 11.27 -1.89
C TYR A 137 -4.44 12.18 -3.07
N ILE A 138 -5.70 12.56 -3.25
CA ILE A 138 -6.07 13.71 -4.07
C ILE A 138 -6.06 14.90 -3.13
N ARG A 139 -5.29 15.92 -3.45
CA ARG A 139 -5.12 17.13 -2.63
C ARG A 139 -5.70 18.34 -3.37
N PRO A 140 -6.99 18.63 -3.18
CA PRO A 140 -7.60 19.81 -3.78
C PRO A 140 -6.96 21.10 -3.25
N HIS A 141 -6.98 22.14 -4.05
CA HIS A 141 -6.56 23.47 -3.60
C HIS A 141 -7.65 24.08 -2.71
N TYR A 142 -7.24 24.58 -1.53
CA TYR A 142 -8.10 25.32 -0.61
C TYR A 142 -7.49 26.69 -0.30
N ASP A 143 -8.32 27.73 -0.21
CA ASP A 143 -7.86 29.10 -0.01
C ASP A 143 -7.38 29.41 1.41
N ASP A 144 -7.70 28.56 2.39
CA ASP A 144 -7.33 28.68 3.80
C ASP A 144 -6.15 27.78 4.20
N VAL A 145 -5.60 27.03 3.27
CA VAL A 145 -4.37 26.26 3.47
C VAL A 145 -3.22 27.08 2.88
N GLU A 146 -2.42 27.70 3.76
CA GLU A 146 -1.15 28.26 3.34
C GLU A 146 -0.28 27.13 2.77
N GLU A 147 0.19 27.26 1.54
CA GLU A 147 1.33 26.49 1.07
C GLU A 147 2.54 26.90 1.92
N VAL A 148 2.69 26.23 3.05
CA VAL A 148 3.91 26.34 3.82
C VAL A 148 5.00 25.68 2.98
N VAL A 149 5.71 26.48 2.20
CA VAL A 149 7.05 26.13 1.71
C VAL A 149 7.97 26.14 2.94
N ALA A 150 7.69 25.27 3.89
CA ALA A 150 8.66 24.99 4.91
C ALA A 150 9.73 24.10 4.25
N VAL A 151 10.96 24.54 4.34
CA VAL A 151 12.16 23.74 4.15
C VAL A 151 12.18 22.73 5.32
N ALA A 152 11.22 21.80 5.30
CA ALA A 152 10.95 20.90 6.41
C ALA A 152 11.77 19.62 6.25
N LYS A 153 12.16 19.04 7.40
CA LYS A 153 12.52 17.64 7.52
C LYS A 153 11.53 16.79 6.75
N GLY A 154 12.01 15.92 5.91
CA GLY A 154 11.14 15.02 5.16
C GLY A 154 11.72 14.54 3.86
N TRP A 155 10.90 13.79 3.17
CA TRP A 155 11.22 13.29 1.85
C TRP A 155 11.17 14.42 0.81
N VAL A 156 12.14 14.39 -0.09
CA VAL A 156 12.25 15.32 -1.21
C VAL A 156 12.43 14.49 -2.47
N GLU A 157 11.65 14.78 -3.47
CA GLU A 157 11.78 14.20 -4.81
C GLU A 157 12.41 15.24 -5.76
N ASP A 158 13.35 14.78 -6.55
CA ASP A 158 13.88 15.54 -7.68
C ASP A 158 13.94 14.67 -8.95
N SER A 159 14.54 15.16 -10.00
CA SER A 159 14.65 14.44 -11.29
C SER A 159 15.48 13.14 -11.22
N THR A 160 16.18 12.89 -10.12
CA THR A 160 17.02 11.71 -9.91
C THR A 160 16.30 10.65 -9.07
N GLY A 161 15.52 11.08 -8.08
CA GLY A 161 14.79 10.18 -7.19
C GLY A 161 14.45 10.82 -5.84
N TRP A 162 14.11 9.97 -4.90
CA TRP A 162 13.74 10.36 -3.55
C TRP A 162 14.96 10.39 -2.63
N TRP A 163 15.10 11.46 -1.84
CA TRP A 163 16.07 11.59 -0.75
C TRP A 163 15.40 12.16 0.49
N TYR A 164 16.00 11.93 1.66
CA TYR A 164 15.40 12.36 2.93
C TYR A 164 16.26 13.42 3.60
N ARG A 165 15.67 14.54 3.95
CA ARG A 165 16.32 15.62 4.67
C ARG A 165 15.95 15.59 6.16
N ASP A 166 16.96 15.64 7.04
CA ASP A 166 16.78 15.78 8.47
C ASP A 166 16.49 17.24 8.90
N GLU A 167 16.37 17.45 10.21
CA GLU A 167 16.07 18.76 10.79
C GLU A 167 17.19 19.79 10.57
N ASP A 168 18.41 19.33 10.41
CA ASP A 168 19.62 20.14 10.20
C ASP A 168 19.92 20.38 8.71
N GLY A 169 19.09 19.82 7.81
CA GLY A 169 19.29 19.91 6.37
C GLY A 169 20.23 18.85 5.79
N ASN A 170 20.73 17.91 6.61
CA ASN A 170 21.55 16.81 6.15
C ASN A 170 20.68 15.67 5.60
N TYR A 171 21.32 14.72 4.89
CA TYR A 171 20.67 13.56 4.33
C TYR A 171 21.56 12.31 4.43
N PRO A 172 20.95 11.12 4.62
CA PRO A 172 21.70 9.87 4.74
C PRO A 172 22.36 9.50 3.39
N LYS A 173 23.59 8.97 3.45
CA LYS A 173 24.32 8.42 2.31
C LYS A 173 24.91 7.08 2.67
N SER A 174 24.95 6.15 1.72
CA SER A 174 25.60 4.84 1.84
C SER A 174 25.20 4.08 3.12
N LYS A 175 23.98 4.28 3.62
CA LYS A 175 23.54 3.68 4.89
C LYS A 175 22.05 3.31 4.90
N TRP A 176 21.72 2.45 5.84
CA TRP A 176 20.34 2.23 6.26
C TRP A 176 19.89 3.34 7.20
N GLU A 177 18.66 3.78 7.03
CA GLU A 177 18.02 4.74 7.94
C GLU A 177 16.60 4.30 8.26
N LYS A 178 16.20 4.43 9.52
CA LYS A 178 14.83 4.17 9.94
C LYS A 178 14.04 5.45 9.97
N ILE A 179 13.07 5.57 9.06
CA ILE A 179 12.23 6.75 8.91
C ILE A 179 10.79 6.32 9.12
N ASN A 180 10.09 6.96 10.05
CA ASN A 180 8.68 6.68 10.38
C ASN A 180 8.38 5.17 10.60
N GLY A 181 9.32 4.46 11.25
CA GLY A 181 9.15 3.03 11.57
C GLY A 181 9.59 2.06 10.49
N SER A 182 9.84 2.50 9.26
CA SER A 182 10.31 1.70 8.13
C SER A 182 11.80 1.91 7.86
N TYR A 183 12.47 0.90 7.34
CA TYR A 183 13.88 1.00 6.95
C TYR A 183 14.01 1.29 5.46
N PHE A 184 14.97 2.17 5.15
CA PHE A 184 15.36 2.60 3.80
C PHE A 184 16.87 2.45 3.64
N ARG A 185 17.31 2.09 2.44
CA ARG A 185 18.73 2.09 2.07
C ARG A 185 18.99 3.24 1.13
N PHE A 186 19.98 4.08 1.48
CA PHE A 186 20.39 5.22 0.66
C PHE A 186 21.71 4.90 -0.06
N ASP A 187 21.79 5.33 -1.31
CA ASP A 187 23.01 5.21 -2.13
C ASP A 187 24.10 6.23 -1.72
N ASP A 188 25.20 6.24 -2.44
CA ASP A 188 26.34 7.12 -2.18
C ASP A 188 26.02 8.60 -2.45
N ASN A 189 24.99 8.87 -3.24
CA ASN A 189 24.53 10.21 -3.53
C ASN A 189 23.45 10.69 -2.55
N GLY A 190 22.88 9.78 -1.76
CA GLY A 190 21.84 10.04 -0.77
C GLY A 190 20.42 9.82 -1.28
N TYR A 191 20.24 9.14 -2.43
CA TYR A 191 18.93 8.74 -2.91
C TYR A 191 18.51 7.41 -2.31
N ALA A 192 17.26 7.29 -1.96
CA ALA A 192 16.70 6.03 -1.48
C ALA A 192 16.66 5.01 -2.63
N LEU A 193 17.17 3.83 -2.36
CA LEU A 193 17.02 2.71 -3.29
C LEU A 193 15.57 2.26 -3.30
N GLU A 194 15.00 2.05 -4.49
CA GLU A 194 13.66 1.52 -4.65
C GLU A 194 13.55 0.55 -5.82
N ASN A 195 12.62 -0.38 -5.71
CA ASN A 195 12.35 -1.41 -6.72
C ASN A 195 13.64 -2.11 -7.19
N THR A 196 14.52 -2.43 -6.24
CA THR A 196 15.85 -2.99 -6.55
C THR A 196 16.35 -3.92 -5.45
N TRP A 197 17.25 -4.82 -5.84
CA TRP A 197 18.02 -5.65 -4.94
C TRP A 197 19.21 -4.86 -4.39
N TYR A 198 19.50 -5.08 -3.12
CA TYR A 198 20.70 -4.59 -2.46
C TYR A 198 21.42 -5.75 -1.76
N GLN A 199 22.72 -5.84 -1.93
CA GLN A 199 23.58 -6.77 -1.19
C GLN A 199 24.51 -5.97 -0.30
N ASP A 200 24.60 -6.33 0.97
CA ASP A 200 25.52 -5.69 1.91
C ASP A 200 26.94 -6.29 1.83
N ASP A 201 27.87 -5.76 2.63
CA ASP A 201 29.26 -6.18 2.68
C ASP A 201 29.45 -7.58 3.28
N GLU A 202 28.44 -8.12 3.97
CA GLU A 202 28.40 -9.48 4.50
C GLU A 202 27.83 -10.48 3.50
N GLY A 203 27.35 -9.99 2.35
CA GLY A 203 26.78 -10.80 1.26
C GLY A 203 25.30 -11.10 1.47
N LEU A 204 24.63 -10.47 2.43
CA LEU A 204 23.21 -10.62 2.67
C LEU A 204 22.39 -9.81 1.67
N TRP A 205 21.30 -10.41 1.16
CA TRP A 205 20.44 -9.78 0.18
C TRP A 205 19.20 -9.18 0.80
N TYR A 206 18.83 -8.01 0.31
CA TYR A 206 17.65 -7.23 0.67
C TYR A 206 16.89 -6.82 -0.59
N TRP A 207 15.60 -6.63 -0.46
CA TRP A 207 14.78 -6.04 -1.50
C TRP A 207 14.18 -4.72 -1.03
N LEU A 208 14.44 -3.64 -1.78
CA LEU A 208 13.79 -2.35 -1.59
C LEU A 208 12.59 -2.30 -2.52
N LYS A 209 11.40 -2.31 -1.93
CA LYS A 209 10.13 -2.27 -2.66
C LYS A 209 9.95 -0.96 -3.42
N PRO A 210 8.98 -0.86 -4.35
CA PRO A 210 8.52 0.45 -4.83
C PRO A 210 8.21 1.36 -3.64
N GLY A 211 8.71 2.62 -3.68
CA GLY A 211 8.67 3.56 -2.57
C GLY A 211 9.81 3.39 -1.55
N GLY A 212 10.80 2.52 -1.82
CA GLY A 212 12.05 2.40 -1.05
C GLY A 212 11.96 1.60 0.24
N PHE A 213 10.82 1.04 0.60
CA PHE A 213 10.67 0.25 1.83
C PHE A 213 11.45 -1.06 1.79
N MET A 214 12.18 -1.36 2.85
CA MET A 214 12.78 -2.68 3.05
C MET A 214 11.70 -3.77 3.10
N ALA A 215 11.88 -4.81 2.31
CA ALA A 215 10.98 -5.96 2.27
C ALA A 215 11.11 -6.81 3.55
N VAL A 216 10.00 -7.33 4.02
CA VAL A 216 9.91 -8.37 5.06
C VAL A 216 8.82 -9.36 4.69
N GLY A 217 8.94 -10.61 5.18
CA GLY A 217 8.00 -11.68 4.83
C GLY A 217 8.08 -12.11 3.37
N TRP A 218 7.00 -12.71 2.87
CA TRP A 218 6.91 -13.15 1.48
C TRP A 218 6.74 -11.98 0.52
N GLN A 219 7.53 -11.96 -0.57
CA GLN A 219 7.47 -10.96 -1.61
C GLN A 219 7.50 -11.61 -2.99
N LEU A 220 6.59 -11.18 -3.86
CA LEU A 220 6.58 -11.58 -5.27
C LEU A 220 7.40 -10.57 -6.08
N ILE A 221 8.54 -11.00 -6.61
CA ILE A 221 9.48 -10.15 -7.34
C ILE A 221 9.73 -10.81 -8.71
N ASN A 222 9.39 -10.15 -9.80
CA ASN A 222 9.55 -10.68 -11.16
C ASN A 222 8.98 -12.11 -11.33
N ASN A 223 7.76 -12.35 -10.83
CA ASN A 223 7.05 -13.62 -10.87
C ASN A 223 7.70 -14.77 -10.07
N LYS A 224 8.60 -14.45 -9.14
CA LYS A 224 9.19 -15.40 -8.21
C LYS A 224 8.96 -14.96 -6.78
N TRP A 225 8.65 -15.91 -5.89
CA TRP A 225 8.47 -15.63 -4.49
C TRP A 225 9.80 -15.72 -3.74
N TYR A 226 10.03 -14.77 -2.84
CA TYR A 226 11.18 -14.69 -1.94
C TYR A 226 10.70 -14.45 -0.53
N PHE A 227 11.44 -14.95 0.45
CA PHE A 227 11.13 -14.72 1.86
C PHE A 227 12.22 -13.89 2.54
N PHE A 228 11.81 -12.86 3.26
CA PHE A 228 12.70 -11.98 4.02
C PHE A 228 12.36 -12.09 5.50
N ASN A 229 13.37 -12.18 6.35
CA ASN A 229 13.17 -12.17 7.80
C ASN A 229 12.74 -10.78 8.31
N ASN A 230 12.53 -10.66 9.62
CA ASN A 230 12.05 -9.41 10.23
C ASN A 230 13.06 -8.25 10.19
N VAL A 231 14.31 -8.52 9.86
CA VAL A 231 15.35 -7.50 9.65
C VAL A 231 15.66 -7.27 8.17
N GLY A 232 14.86 -7.85 7.28
CA GLY A 232 14.90 -7.62 5.83
C GLY A 232 15.87 -8.50 5.07
N GLU A 233 16.55 -9.45 5.70
CA GLU A 233 17.48 -10.35 5.03
C GLU A 233 16.73 -11.45 4.27
N MET A 234 17.05 -11.64 2.99
CA MET A 234 16.53 -12.73 2.19
C MET A 234 16.95 -14.08 2.78
N GLN A 235 16.00 -14.96 2.96
CA GLN A 235 16.21 -16.29 3.51
C GLN A 235 16.29 -17.33 2.39
N THR A 236 17.15 -18.32 2.60
CA THR A 236 17.30 -19.51 1.74
C THR A 236 17.11 -20.78 2.54
N GLY A 237 16.96 -21.91 1.85
CA GLY A 237 16.72 -23.19 2.52
C GLY A 237 15.28 -23.34 3.01
N TRP A 238 15.12 -24.10 4.08
CA TRP A 238 13.81 -24.38 4.65
C TRP A 238 13.24 -23.20 5.42
N ILE A 239 12.01 -22.82 5.06
CA ILE A 239 11.24 -21.75 5.69
C ILE A 239 9.99 -22.34 6.32
N GLN A 240 9.85 -22.19 7.64
CA GLN A 240 8.59 -22.48 8.31
C GLN A 240 7.81 -21.18 8.44
N TYR A 241 6.61 -21.15 7.83
CA TYR A 241 5.74 -19.99 7.88
C TYR A 241 4.31 -20.44 8.21
N PHE A 242 3.81 -19.98 9.34
CA PHE A 242 2.69 -20.59 10.05
C PHE A 242 2.94 -22.11 10.17
N ASP A 243 2.05 -22.98 10.11
CA ASP A 243 2.26 -24.44 10.29
C ASP A 243 2.68 -25.16 8.99
N LYS A 244 3.24 -24.42 8.00
CA LYS A 244 3.61 -24.95 6.68
C LYS A 244 5.09 -24.79 6.40
N TRP A 245 5.64 -25.70 5.60
CA TRP A 245 7.03 -25.67 5.17
C TRP A 245 7.15 -25.29 3.72
N TYR A 246 8.11 -24.44 3.45
CA TYR A 246 8.51 -23.95 2.12
C TYR A 246 10.01 -24.14 1.96
N TYR A 247 10.49 -24.10 0.72
CA TYR A 247 11.92 -24.13 0.44
C TYR A 247 12.29 -23.04 -0.55
N CYS A 248 13.21 -22.19 -0.15
CA CYS A 248 13.84 -21.20 -1.02
C CYS A 248 15.19 -21.69 -1.51
N THR A 249 15.49 -21.58 -2.81
CA THR A 249 16.72 -22.10 -3.39
C THR A 249 17.94 -21.43 -2.77
N ASN A 250 19.00 -22.20 -2.53
CA ASN A 250 20.24 -21.66 -1.96
C ASN A 250 20.99 -20.78 -2.96
N GLU A 251 20.78 -21.02 -4.24
CA GLU A 251 21.46 -20.32 -5.33
C GLU A 251 20.89 -18.93 -5.60
N ASN A 252 19.56 -18.80 -5.56
CA ASN A 252 18.87 -17.59 -5.98
C ASN A 252 17.89 -17.04 -4.93
N GLY A 253 17.55 -17.82 -3.90
CA GLY A 253 16.56 -17.45 -2.88
C GLY A 253 15.10 -17.57 -3.32
N ASP A 254 14.83 -17.97 -4.55
CA ASP A 254 13.46 -18.12 -5.06
C ASP A 254 12.76 -19.36 -4.51
N MET A 255 11.48 -19.23 -4.17
CA MET A 255 10.66 -20.30 -3.62
C MET A 255 10.41 -21.40 -4.66
N VAL A 256 10.62 -22.62 -4.24
CA VAL A 256 10.28 -23.82 -5.03
C VAL A 256 8.76 -24.03 -5.03
N SER A 257 8.18 -24.28 -6.20
CA SER A 257 6.75 -24.59 -6.33
C SER A 257 6.47 -25.47 -7.54
N LYS A 258 5.43 -26.28 -7.48
CA LYS A 258 4.98 -27.21 -8.53
C LYS A 258 6.05 -28.18 -9.00
N GLU A 259 6.91 -28.62 -8.11
CA GLU A 259 8.00 -29.57 -8.48
C GLU A 259 8.35 -30.52 -7.34
N VAL A 260 8.98 -31.62 -7.72
CA VAL A 260 9.72 -32.52 -6.80
C VAL A 260 11.17 -32.08 -6.76
N ARG A 261 11.65 -31.73 -5.58
CA ARG A 261 13.02 -31.26 -5.37
C ARG A 261 13.81 -32.22 -4.48
N LYS A 262 15.02 -32.53 -4.89
CA LYS A 262 15.98 -33.24 -4.03
C LYS A 262 16.66 -32.23 -3.09
N ILE A 263 16.51 -32.44 -1.79
CA ILE A 263 17.13 -31.61 -0.75
C ILE A 263 17.84 -32.55 0.22
N GLY A 264 19.17 -32.48 0.27
CA GLY A 264 19.97 -33.49 0.95
C GLY A 264 19.80 -34.87 0.30
N ASP A 265 19.47 -35.88 1.09
CA ASP A 265 19.27 -37.26 0.62
C ASP A 265 17.81 -37.60 0.34
N ALA A 266 16.87 -36.66 0.50
CA ALA A 266 15.44 -36.89 0.34
C ALA A 266 14.85 -36.07 -0.81
N TYR A 267 13.68 -36.52 -1.28
CA TYR A 267 12.88 -35.83 -2.28
C TYR A 267 11.61 -35.28 -1.61
N TYR A 268 11.28 -34.05 -1.93
CA TYR A 268 10.11 -33.34 -1.40
C TYR A 268 9.27 -32.79 -2.56
N TYR A 269 7.94 -32.89 -2.43
CA TYR A 269 7.03 -32.26 -3.39
C TYR A 269 6.50 -30.95 -2.81
N PHE A 270 6.51 -29.93 -3.64
CA PHE A 270 5.96 -28.60 -3.35
C PHE A 270 4.78 -28.35 -4.27
N ASN A 271 3.62 -28.00 -3.70
CA ASN A 271 2.40 -27.70 -4.45
C ASN A 271 2.48 -26.35 -5.20
N GLY A 272 1.34 -25.95 -5.80
CA GLY A 272 1.26 -24.71 -6.56
C GLY A 272 1.56 -23.44 -5.77
N ASP A 273 1.27 -23.46 -4.48
CA ASP A 273 1.49 -22.35 -3.55
C ASP A 273 2.88 -22.43 -2.88
N GLY A 274 3.69 -23.42 -3.24
CA GLY A 274 5.04 -23.63 -2.68
C GLY A 274 5.06 -24.37 -1.35
N GLU A 275 3.93 -24.88 -0.87
CA GLU A 275 3.87 -25.63 0.36
C GLU A 275 4.43 -27.04 0.18
N MET A 276 5.31 -27.49 1.06
CA MET A 276 5.78 -28.87 1.12
C MET A 276 4.65 -29.74 1.65
N LEU A 277 4.25 -30.75 0.87
CA LEU A 277 3.22 -31.67 1.27
C LEU A 277 3.82 -32.86 2.02
N GLU A 278 3.30 -33.12 3.21
CA GLU A 278 3.68 -34.31 4.02
C GLU A 278 3.13 -35.60 3.41
N LYS A 279 2.05 -35.51 2.65
CA LYS A 279 1.39 -36.64 1.97
C LYS A 279 0.90 -36.16 0.61
N ALA A 280 1.43 -36.77 -0.44
CA ALA A 280 0.94 -36.61 -1.81
C ALA A 280 0.74 -38.00 -2.43
N SER A 281 -0.34 -38.18 -3.18
CA SER A 281 -0.52 -39.38 -4.02
C SER A 281 0.13 -39.14 -5.39
N ILE A 282 0.79 -40.15 -5.91
CA ILE A 282 1.40 -40.10 -7.23
C ILE A 282 0.62 -41.04 -8.15
N ARG A 283 0.12 -40.53 -9.25
CA ARG A 283 -0.47 -41.32 -10.34
C ARG A 283 0.39 -41.18 -11.59
N VAL A 284 0.70 -42.31 -12.21
CA VAL A 284 1.33 -42.35 -13.52
C VAL A 284 0.24 -42.68 -14.54
N ASP A 285 0.07 -41.86 -15.55
CA ASP A 285 -0.89 -42.11 -16.62
C ASP A 285 -0.36 -43.08 -17.72
N GLU A 286 -1.18 -43.39 -18.70
CA GLU A 286 -0.83 -44.32 -19.78
C GLU A 286 0.34 -43.81 -20.66
N SER A 287 0.62 -42.52 -20.66
CA SER A 287 1.75 -41.93 -21.38
C SER A 287 3.07 -41.96 -20.57
N GLY A 288 3.01 -42.37 -19.28
CA GLY A 288 4.12 -42.35 -18.38
C GLY A 288 4.32 -40.99 -17.66
N GLU A 289 3.36 -40.08 -17.81
CA GLU A 289 3.39 -38.79 -17.11
C GLU A 289 2.99 -38.94 -15.63
N ILE A 290 3.74 -38.28 -14.77
CA ILE A 290 3.52 -38.32 -13.31
C ILE A 290 2.64 -37.17 -12.91
N HIS A 291 1.51 -37.47 -12.29
CA HIS A 291 0.57 -36.52 -11.72
C HIS A 291 0.61 -36.61 -10.19
N PHE A 292 0.67 -35.45 -9.54
CA PHE A 292 0.56 -35.33 -8.08
C PHE A 292 -0.87 -34.92 -7.72
N GLU A 293 -1.49 -35.68 -6.83
CA GLU A 293 -2.80 -35.38 -6.28
C GLU A 293 -2.61 -34.84 -4.85
N GLU A 294 -3.14 -33.62 -4.62
CA GLU A 294 -3.07 -32.89 -3.36
C GLU A 294 -4.15 -33.33 -2.37
#